data_473c18647dadf340fd2a9c26378e3172
#
_entry.id   473c18647dadf340fd2a9c26378e3172
#
_cell.length_a   1.000
_cell.length_b   1.000
_cell.length_c   1.000
_cell.angle_alpha   90.00
_cell.angle_beta   90.00
_cell.angle_gamma   90.00
#
_symmetry.space_group_name_H-M   'P 1'
#
loop_
_entity.id
_entity.type
_entity.pdbx_description
1 polymer ?
#
loop_
_entity_poly.entity_id
_entity_poly.type
_entity_poly.pdbx_seq_one_letter_code
_entity_poly.pdbx_strand_id
1 'polypeptide(L)'
;KSYFNQSNCDLFLTTTANYISEKILPFCGSRKIPVTSYGISYFWIIKYQKFCLSVLKKKEVPFGSIISLPLSFFFHSIDRLRGNYFRKYNMNIRSVTKIDERFDEFWKHLRKRKNNLIQIRDSQYLNWHFKYASDKNKLWIYLHESGSGITSYALFIRQDSPEIGLKRVYLADFQTLDDDYNILAGMISCGIQRCREEDIHMLEIVGFNHQKKKTVMKLSPHKRKLDSWPFFYKVNNSLLAEKLENPDIWDPCLLDGDATF
;
A
#
# COMPACT_ATOMS: atom_id res chain seq x y z
N LYS A 1 14.71 -4.15 -27.45
CA LYS A 1 14.62 -5.62 -27.68
C LYS A 1 15.92 -6.35 -27.29
N SER A 2 17.11 -5.81 -27.56
CA SER A 2 18.39 -6.48 -27.29
C SER A 2 18.64 -6.77 -25.79
N TYR A 3 18.37 -5.80 -24.90
CA TYR A 3 18.59 -5.96 -23.45
C TYR A 3 17.84 -7.16 -22.87
N PHE A 4 16.56 -7.34 -23.23
CA PHE A 4 15.72 -8.44 -22.74
C PHE A 4 16.17 -9.82 -23.23
N ASN A 5 16.84 -9.88 -24.39
CA ASN A 5 17.31 -11.14 -24.97
C ASN A 5 18.73 -11.50 -24.50
N GLN A 6 19.47 -10.55 -23.93
CA GLN A 6 20.85 -10.74 -23.48
C GLN A 6 20.95 -11.01 -21.97
N SER A 7 19.88 -10.73 -21.20
CA SER A 7 19.88 -10.99 -19.77
C SER A 7 19.44 -12.42 -19.47
N ASN A 8 20.15 -13.10 -18.58
CA ASN A 8 19.78 -14.43 -18.07
C ASN A 8 18.61 -14.36 -17.04
N CYS A 9 17.77 -13.34 -17.11
CA CYS A 9 16.64 -13.18 -16.21
C CYS A 9 15.37 -13.84 -16.78
N ASP A 10 14.71 -14.65 -15.98
CA ASP A 10 13.44 -15.29 -16.35
C ASP A 10 12.25 -14.33 -16.33
N LEU A 11 12.31 -13.29 -15.50
CA LEU A 11 11.24 -12.35 -15.27
C LEU A 11 11.75 -10.91 -15.22
N PHE A 12 11.05 -10.03 -15.94
CA PHE A 12 11.23 -8.57 -15.89
C PHE A 12 9.95 -7.94 -15.38
N LEU A 13 10.08 -7.01 -14.43
CA LEU A 13 8.97 -6.25 -13.85
C LEU A 13 9.17 -4.76 -14.14
N THR A 14 8.07 -4.09 -14.45
CA THR A 14 7.99 -2.62 -14.51
C THR A 14 6.82 -2.20 -13.63
N THR A 15 7.12 -1.58 -12.50
CA THR A 15 6.17 -1.40 -11.41
C THR A 15 5.48 -0.03 -11.39
N THR A 16 6.02 0.96 -12.10
CA THR A 16 5.53 2.35 -12.11
C THR A 16 5.54 2.94 -13.52
N ALA A 17 5.00 2.19 -14.47
CA ALA A 17 4.91 2.66 -15.83
C ALA A 17 4.05 3.94 -15.92
N ASN A 18 4.62 5.00 -16.52
CA ASN A 18 3.85 6.19 -16.86
C ASN A 18 3.00 5.97 -18.13
N TYR A 19 2.19 6.97 -18.48
CA TYR A 19 1.32 6.92 -19.66
C TYR A 19 2.05 6.58 -20.98
N ILE A 20 3.29 7.05 -21.16
CA ILE A 20 4.09 6.77 -22.36
C ILE A 20 4.57 5.32 -22.33
N SER A 21 5.16 4.89 -21.21
CA SER A 21 5.65 3.53 -21.02
C SER A 21 4.52 2.51 -21.12
N GLU A 22 3.34 2.82 -20.60
CA GLU A 22 2.16 1.94 -20.71
C GLU A 22 1.79 1.63 -22.16
N LYS A 23 1.99 2.57 -23.07
CA LYS A 23 1.73 2.34 -24.51
C LYS A 23 2.85 1.55 -25.21
N ILE A 24 4.09 1.71 -24.78
CA ILE A 24 5.27 1.11 -25.42
C ILE A 24 5.51 -0.33 -24.95
N LEU A 25 5.31 -0.61 -23.67
CA LEU A 25 5.64 -1.90 -23.06
C LEU A 25 4.98 -3.11 -23.77
N PRO A 26 3.71 -3.08 -24.21
CA PRO A 26 3.11 -4.17 -24.94
C PRO A 26 3.82 -4.48 -26.27
N PHE A 27 4.31 -3.46 -26.99
CA PHE A 27 5.08 -3.67 -28.24
C PHE A 27 6.45 -4.32 -27.98
N CYS A 28 6.93 -4.25 -26.73
CA CYS A 28 8.13 -4.95 -26.28
C CYS A 28 7.83 -6.37 -25.76
N GLY A 29 6.58 -6.86 -25.87
CA GLY A 29 6.15 -8.16 -25.39
C GLY A 29 5.87 -8.23 -23.88
N SER A 30 5.73 -7.08 -23.21
CA SER A 30 5.32 -7.05 -21.82
C SER A 30 3.79 -7.13 -21.68
N ARG A 31 3.32 -7.81 -20.63
CA ARG A 31 1.90 -7.96 -20.28
C ARG A 31 1.59 -7.23 -18.99
N LYS A 32 0.39 -6.71 -18.85
CA LYS A 32 -0.09 -6.21 -17.55
C LYS A 32 -0.28 -7.38 -16.58
N ILE A 33 0.02 -7.15 -15.30
CA ILE A 33 -0.33 -8.16 -14.27
C ILE A 33 -1.85 -8.37 -14.25
N PRO A 34 -2.32 -9.61 -14.00
CA PRO A 34 -3.75 -9.94 -14.04
C PRO A 34 -4.55 -9.42 -12.82
N VAL A 35 -3.97 -8.56 -11.99
CA VAL A 35 -4.61 -7.95 -10.82
C VAL A 35 -5.35 -6.69 -11.23
N THR A 36 -6.61 -6.83 -11.65
CA THR A 36 -7.44 -5.76 -12.24
C THR A 36 -7.69 -4.56 -11.33
N SER A 37 -7.66 -4.75 -10.02
CA SER A 37 -7.93 -3.70 -9.03
C SER A 37 -6.68 -2.99 -8.50
N TYR A 38 -5.50 -3.22 -9.08
CA TYR A 38 -4.27 -2.55 -8.65
C TYR A 38 -4.33 -1.02 -8.84
N GLY A 39 -4.99 -0.56 -9.89
CA GLY A 39 -5.23 0.87 -10.17
C GLY A 39 -6.31 1.54 -9.30
N ILE A 40 -6.78 0.89 -8.23
CA ILE A 40 -7.76 1.45 -7.29
C ILE A 40 -7.08 1.69 -5.96
N SER A 41 -7.15 2.94 -5.48
CA SER A 41 -6.73 3.31 -4.15
C SER A 41 -7.93 3.28 -3.21
N TYR A 42 -7.70 2.79 -1.99
CA TYR A 42 -8.64 2.78 -0.88
C TYR A 42 -8.14 3.74 0.19
N PHE A 43 -9.02 4.60 0.72
CA PHE A 43 -8.58 5.58 1.71
C PHE A 43 -9.67 5.93 2.74
N TRP A 44 -9.22 6.42 3.89
CA TRP A 44 -10.06 6.94 4.96
C TRP A 44 -9.73 8.41 5.21
N ILE A 45 -10.76 9.24 5.28
CA ILE A 45 -10.61 10.64 5.65
C ILE A 45 -10.57 10.74 7.17
N ILE A 46 -9.54 11.34 7.72
CA ILE A 46 -9.31 11.47 9.16
C ILE A 46 -9.65 12.89 9.64
N LYS A 47 -9.21 13.90 8.90
CA LYS A 47 -9.46 15.32 9.17
C LYS A 47 -10.23 15.92 7.99
N TYR A 48 -11.55 15.79 8.03
CA TYR A 48 -12.44 16.08 6.89
C TYR A 48 -12.22 17.47 6.30
N GLN A 49 -12.25 18.53 7.15
CA GLN A 49 -12.09 19.90 6.66
C GLN A 49 -10.75 20.12 5.96
N LYS A 50 -9.65 19.67 6.60
CA LYS A 50 -8.30 19.81 6.05
C LYS A 50 -8.12 19.02 4.76
N PHE A 51 -8.69 17.81 4.69
CA PHE A 51 -8.71 17.00 3.47
C PHE A 51 -9.48 17.70 2.35
N CYS A 52 -10.71 18.17 2.61
CA CYS A 52 -11.53 18.87 1.61
C CYS A 52 -10.82 20.14 1.11
N LEU A 53 -10.22 20.92 2.00
CA LEU A 53 -9.45 22.11 1.63
C LEU A 53 -8.29 21.75 0.69
N SER A 54 -7.54 20.70 0.99
CA SER A 54 -6.44 20.23 0.14
C SER A 54 -6.92 19.78 -1.24
N VAL A 55 -8.06 19.07 -1.31
CA VAL A 55 -8.66 18.63 -2.58
C VAL A 55 -9.13 19.82 -3.42
N LEU A 56 -9.79 20.81 -2.79
CA LEU A 56 -10.26 22.02 -3.46
C LEU A 56 -9.07 22.85 -3.97
N LYS A 57 -8.00 22.96 -3.18
CA LYS A 57 -6.76 23.61 -3.60
C LYS A 57 -6.13 22.91 -4.81
N LYS A 58 -6.08 21.57 -4.80
CA LYS A 58 -5.58 20.79 -5.94
C LYS A 58 -6.39 21.03 -7.23
N LYS A 59 -7.68 21.30 -7.09
CA LYS A 59 -8.60 21.58 -8.22
C LYS A 59 -8.73 23.07 -8.54
N GLU A 60 -7.95 23.92 -7.89
CA GLU A 60 -7.96 25.38 -8.07
C GLU A 60 -9.35 26.01 -7.93
N VAL A 61 -10.18 25.42 -7.04
CA VAL A 61 -11.54 25.90 -6.83
C VAL A 61 -11.52 27.22 -6.05
N PRO A 62 -12.10 28.32 -6.60
CA PRO A 62 -12.16 29.59 -5.90
C PRO A 62 -13.00 29.46 -4.62
N PHE A 63 -12.68 30.26 -3.60
CA PHE A 63 -13.35 30.23 -2.30
C PHE A 63 -13.33 28.86 -1.59
N GLY A 64 -12.30 28.02 -1.86
CA GLY A 64 -12.17 26.69 -1.32
C GLY A 64 -12.30 26.61 0.20
N SER A 65 -11.86 27.64 0.95
CA SER A 65 -11.99 27.70 2.42
C SER A 65 -13.44 27.71 2.88
N ILE A 66 -14.33 28.40 2.18
CA ILE A 66 -15.76 28.47 2.50
C ILE A 66 -16.46 27.15 2.10
N ILE A 67 -16.15 26.64 0.90
CA ILE A 67 -16.75 25.42 0.36
C ILE A 67 -16.30 24.18 1.14
N SER A 68 -15.12 24.21 1.73
CA SER A 68 -14.59 23.07 2.49
C SER A 68 -15.42 22.69 3.72
N LEU A 69 -16.10 23.65 4.35
CA LEU A 69 -16.93 23.39 5.53
C LEU A 69 -18.15 22.50 5.22
N PRO A 70 -19.07 22.86 4.33
CA PRO A 70 -20.22 22.02 4.00
C PRO A 70 -19.77 20.68 3.38
N LEU A 71 -18.73 20.69 2.57
CA LEU A 71 -18.18 19.46 1.97
C LEU A 71 -17.64 18.51 3.04
N SER A 72 -16.96 19.04 4.05
CA SER A 72 -16.45 18.23 5.17
C SER A 72 -17.56 17.60 5.99
N PHE A 73 -18.64 18.35 6.22
CA PHE A 73 -19.83 17.83 6.91
C PHE A 73 -20.51 16.72 6.11
N PHE A 74 -20.61 16.88 4.79
CA PHE A 74 -21.17 15.87 3.90
C PHE A 74 -20.38 14.56 3.96
N PHE A 75 -19.04 14.59 3.80
CA PHE A 75 -18.20 13.38 3.91
C PHE A 75 -18.27 12.75 5.30
N HIS A 76 -18.24 13.56 6.35
CA HIS A 76 -18.38 13.06 7.73
C HIS A 76 -19.73 12.34 7.95
N SER A 77 -20.81 12.89 7.42
CA SER A 77 -22.15 12.29 7.51
C SER A 77 -22.23 10.96 6.75
N ILE A 78 -21.66 10.90 5.54
CA ILE A 78 -21.58 9.66 4.76
C ILE A 78 -20.80 8.58 5.54
N ASP A 79 -19.67 8.93 6.10
CA ASP A 79 -18.84 7.96 6.83
C ASP A 79 -19.52 7.48 8.11
N ARG A 80 -20.25 8.36 8.78
CA ARG A 80 -21.09 8.00 9.93
C ARG A 80 -22.18 7.00 9.56
N LEU A 81 -22.86 7.22 8.43
CA LEU A 81 -23.90 6.31 7.93
C LEU A 81 -23.35 4.96 7.48
N ARG A 82 -22.12 4.93 6.95
CA ARG A 82 -21.44 3.70 6.55
C ARG A 82 -20.92 2.89 7.74
N GLY A 83 -21.07 3.39 8.96
CA GLY A 83 -20.57 2.71 10.14
C GLY A 83 -19.04 2.69 10.23
N ASN A 84 -18.36 3.69 9.68
CA ASN A 84 -16.90 3.85 9.71
C ASN A 84 -16.36 4.15 11.14
N TYR A 85 -17.02 3.60 12.15
CA TYR A 85 -16.45 3.53 13.48
C TYR A 85 -15.52 2.32 13.52
N PHE A 86 -14.22 2.60 13.45
CA PHE A 86 -13.21 1.57 13.61
C PHE A 86 -13.46 0.85 14.94
N ARG A 87 -13.85 -0.41 14.86
CA ARG A 87 -13.92 -1.27 16.04
C ARG A 87 -12.51 -1.32 16.63
N LYS A 88 -12.42 -1.11 17.93
CA LYS A 88 -11.18 -1.36 18.65
C LYS A 88 -10.90 -2.85 18.54
N TYR A 89 -9.93 -3.22 17.72
CA TYR A 89 -9.49 -4.61 17.64
C TYR A 89 -8.65 -4.90 18.88
N ASN A 90 -9.10 -5.85 19.70
CA ASN A 90 -8.34 -6.29 20.87
C ASN A 90 -7.27 -7.31 20.42
N MET A 91 -6.26 -6.83 19.74
CA MET A 91 -5.15 -7.60 19.22
C MET A 91 -3.85 -7.08 19.84
N ASN A 92 -2.91 -7.99 20.09
CA ASN A 92 -1.59 -7.64 20.59
C ASN A 92 -0.73 -7.05 19.45
N ILE A 93 -1.07 -5.83 19.02
CA ILE A 93 -0.33 -5.10 17.99
C ILE A 93 0.57 -4.09 18.68
N ARG A 94 1.87 -4.17 18.42
CA ARG A 94 2.89 -3.33 19.00
C ARG A 94 3.53 -2.43 17.94
N SER A 95 3.72 -1.15 18.28
CA SER A 95 4.54 -0.23 17.46
C SER A 95 6.01 -0.39 17.85
N VAL A 96 6.88 -0.46 16.83
CA VAL A 96 8.33 -0.46 17.01
C VAL A 96 8.96 0.63 16.15
N THR A 97 10.19 1.01 16.48
CA THR A 97 10.89 2.12 15.81
C THR A 97 11.93 1.66 14.79
N LYS A 98 12.27 0.37 14.78
CA LYS A 98 13.34 -0.16 13.92
C LYS A 98 12.94 -1.51 13.31
N ILE A 99 13.46 -1.76 12.13
CA ILE A 99 13.46 -3.06 11.46
C ILE A 99 14.73 -3.77 11.90
N ASP A 100 14.60 -4.93 12.54
CA ASP A 100 15.70 -5.73 13.11
C ASP A 100 15.72 -7.15 12.54
N GLU A 101 16.63 -8.00 13.05
CA GLU A 101 16.86 -9.36 12.59
C GLU A 101 15.64 -10.28 12.70
N ARG A 102 14.60 -9.92 13.48
CA ARG A 102 13.35 -10.69 13.55
C ARG A 102 12.61 -10.71 12.21
N PHE A 103 12.82 -9.69 11.37
CA PHE A 103 12.29 -9.66 10.01
C PHE A 103 12.95 -10.70 9.10
N ASP A 104 14.22 -11.08 9.35
CA ASP A 104 14.92 -12.11 8.58
C ASP A 104 14.32 -13.49 8.86
N GLU A 105 14.02 -13.79 10.13
CA GLU A 105 13.34 -15.03 10.50
C GLU A 105 11.92 -15.07 9.96
N PHE A 106 11.19 -13.95 10.07
CA PHE A 106 9.86 -13.82 9.46
C PHE A 106 9.92 -14.08 7.95
N TRP A 107 10.87 -13.47 7.23
CA TRP A 107 11.06 -13.64 5.79
C TRP A 107 11.38 -15.08 5.42
N LYS A 108 12.25 -15.77 6.16
CA LYS A 108 12.54 -17.21 5.96
C LYS A 108 11.29 -18.06 6.05
N HIS A 109 10.40 -17.78 7.00
CA HIS A 109 9.14 -18.49 7.14
C HIS A 109 8.14 -18.12 6.03
N LEU A 110 7.99 -16.85 5.71
CA LEU A 110 7.06 -16.36 4.70
C LEU A 110 7.33 -16.99 3.33
N ARG A 111 8.57 -16.95 2.84
CA ARG A 111 8.94 -17.49 1.53
C ARG A 111 8.79 -19.02 1.41
N LYS A 112 8.80 -19.75 2.54
CA LYS A 112 8.56 -21.19 2.54
C LYS A 112 7.09 -21.56 2.48
N ARG A 113 6.21 -20.69 2.98
CA ARG A 113 4.76 -20.93 3.07
C ARG A 113 3.98 -20.40 1.89
N LYS A 114 4.45 -19.33 1.26
CA LYS A 114 3.72 -18.64 0.19
C LYS A 114 4.34 -18.89 -1.17
N ASN A 115 3.50 -19.28 -2.12
CA ASN A 115 3.84 -19.38 -3.54
C ASN A 115 3.57 -18.06 -4.28
N ASN A 116 3.46 -16.94 -3.56
CA ASN A 116 3.19 -15.65 -4.16
C ASN A 116 4.48 -15.02 -4.66
N LEU A 117 4.39 -14.31 -5.78
CA LEU A 117 5.46 -13.46 -6.26
C LEU A 117 5.48 -12.18 -5.43
N ILE A 118 6.42 -12.11 -4.52
CA ILE A 118 6.66 -10.96 -3.65
C ILE A 118 8.16 -10.61 -3.66
N GLN A 119 8.46 -9.35 -3.53
CA GLN A 119 9.81 -8.84 -3.42
C GLN A 119 10.46 -9.30 -2.10
N ILE A 120 11.78 -9.27 -2.00
CA ILE A 120 12.53 -9.57 -0.76
C ILE A 120 12.06 -8.63 0.37
N ARG A 121 11.89 -9.19 1.57
CA ARG A 121 11.44 -8.47 2.77
C ARG A 121 12.27 -8.82 4.00
N ASP A 122 13.56 -9.08 3.78
CA ASP A 122 14.52 -9.20 4.89
C ASP A 122 14.84 -7.83 5.51
N SER A 123 15.48 -7.85 6.66
CA SER A 123 15.83 -6.64 7.40
C SER A 123 16.74 -5.71 6.60
N GLN A 124 17.70 -6.27 5.85
CA GLN A 124 18.63 -5.50 5.04
C GLN A 124 17.91 -4.73 3.93
N TYR A 125 17.05 -5.42 3.17
CA TYR A 125 16.30 -4.80 2.08
C TYR A 125 15.32 -3.73 2.60
N LEU A 126 14.55 -4.05 3.64
CA LEU A 126 13.58 -3.11 4.20
C LEU A 126 14.25 -1.87 4.81
N ASN A 127 15.37 -2.03 5.52
CA ASN A 127 16.15 -0.90 6.05
C ASN A 127 16.73 -0.03 4.93
N TRP A 128 17.22 -0.63 3.85
CA TRP A 128 17.70 0.12 2.69
C TRP A 128 16.56 0.89 2.02
N HIS A 129 15.45 0.21 1.74
CA HIS A 129 14.31 0.79 1.03
C HIS A 129 13.66 1.95 1.81
N PHE A 130 13.47 1.77 3.11
CA PHE A 130 12.81 2.77 3.96
C PHE A 130 13.79 3.70 4.69
N LYS A 131 15.08 3.69 4.34
CA LYS A 131 16.11 4.48 5.01
C LYS A 131 15.72 5.95 5.14
N TYR A 132 15.35 6.59 4.04
CA TYR A 132 14.97 8.00 4.04
C TYR A 132 13.74 8.28 4.93
N ALA A 133 12.72 7.45 4.85
CA ALA A 133 11.52 7.60 5.66
C ALA A 133 11.81 7.39 7.16
N SER A 134 12.68 6.43 7.49
CA SER A 134 13.13 6.15 8.85
C SER A 134 13.93 7.32 9.42
N ASP A 135 14.93 7.83 8.69
CA ASP A 135 15.78 8.96 9.11
C ASP A 135 14.96 10.26 9.35
N LYS A 136 13.79 10.39 8.69
CA LYS A 136 12.87 11.51 8.86
C LYS A 136 11.71 11.24 9.81
N ASN A 137 11.72 10.13 10.55
CA ASN A 137 10.62 9.70 11.43
C ASN A 137 9.26 9.61 10.71
N LYS A 138 9.27 9.23 9.43
CA LYS A 138 8.09 9.09 8.57
C LYS A 138 7.65 7.64 8.37
N LEU A 139 8.42 6.68 8.89
CA LEU A 139 8.10 5.26 8.85
C LEU A 139 7.44 4.84 10.16
N TRP A 140 6.28 4.19 10.08
CA TRP A 140 5.61 3.56 11.22
C TRP A 140 5.60 2.06 11.03
N ILE A 141 6.01 1.33 12.03
CA ILE A 141 6.15 -0.12 12.00
C ILE A 141 5.23 -0.70 13.06
N TYR A 142 4.28 -1.55 12.66
CA TYR A 142 3.43 -2.30 13.56
C TYR A 142 3.71 -3.78 13.41
N LEU A 143 3.83 -4.47 14.53
CA LEU A 143 4.07 -5.90 14.62
C LEU A 143 2.93 -6.59 15.37
N HIS A 144 2.57 -7.79 14.92
CA HIS A 144 1.87 -8.78 15.71
C HIS A 144 2.83 -9.94 15.95
N GLU A 145 2.97 -10.33 17.20
CA GLU A 145 3.92 -11.35 17.64
C GLU A 145 3.18 -12.46 18.39
N SER A 146 3.61 -13.71 18.17
CA SER A 146 3.18 -14.86 18.94
C SER A 146 4.41 -15.68 19.35
N GLY A 147 4.50 -15.99 20.64
CA GLY A 147 5.72 -16.59 21.17
C GLY A 147 6.93 -15.64 21.06
N SER A 148 7.99 -16.09 20.41
CA SER A 148 9.25 -15.33 20.26
C SER A 148 9.41 -14.61 18.91
N GLY A 149 8.42 -14.70 18.03
CA GLY A 149 8.59 -14.23 16.65
C GLY A 149 7.48 -13.35 16.10
N ILE A 150 7.82 -12.61 15.03
CA ILE A 150 6.85 -11.85 14.24
C ILE A 150 5.96 -12.84 13.49
N THR A 151 4.65 -12.69 13.61
CA THR A 151 3.66 -13.43 12.81
C THR A 151 3.05 -12.57 11.72
N SER A 152 3.00 -11.25 11.94
CA SER A 152 2.53 -10.29 10.96
C SER A 152 3.16 -8.92 11.18
N TYR A 153 3.31 -8.14 10.12
CA TYR A 153 3.73 -6.75 10.21
C TYR A 153 2.98 -5.85 9.23
N ALA A 154 2.94 -4.56 9.54
CA ALA A 154 2.53 -3.51 8.63
C ALA A 154 3.52 -2.35 8.66
N LEU A 155 3.89 -1.86 7.49
CA LEU A 155 4.75 -0.69 7.29
C LEU A 155 3.93 0.45 6.71
N PHE A 156 3.89 1.57 7.43
CA PHE A 156 3.21 2.77 6.98
C PHE A 156 4.25 3.86 6.72
N ILE A 157 4.05 4.61 5.65
CA ILE A 157 4.94 5.71 5.27
C ILE A 157 4.16 7.02 5.14
N ARG A 158 4.66 8.08 5.77
CA ARG A 158 4.10 9.41 5.64
C ARG A 158 4.66 10.10 4.41
N GLN A 159 3.77 10.48 3.50
CA GLN A 159 4.09 11.23 2.27
C GLN A 159 3.14 12.41 2.11
N ASP A 160 3.52 13.54 2.63
CA ASP A 160 2.75 14.78 2.54
C ASP A 160 2.88 15.39 1.13
N SER A 161 1.87 16.16 0.72
CA SER A 161 1.88 16.98 -0.49
C SER A 161 1.80 18.46 -0.07
N PRO A 162 2.96 19.11 0.20
CA PRO A 162 2.99 20.45 0.78
C PRO A 162 2.35 21.52 -0.12
N GLU A 163 2.43 21.34 -1.44
CA GLU A 163 1.88 22.24 -2.47
C GLU A 163 0.37 22.43 -2.32
N ILE A 164 -0.35 21.41 -1.86
CA ILE A 164 -1.78 21.48 -1.59
C ILE A 164 -2.11 21.42 -0.08
N GLY A 165 -1.09 21.34 0.76
CA GLY A 165 -1.23 21.24 2.22
C GLY A 165 -1.83 19.92 2.69
N LEU A 166 -1.71 18.83 1.91
CA LEU A 166 -2.24 17.51 2.27
C LEU A 166 -1.22 16.73 3.10
N LYS A 167 -1.63 16.30 4.31
CA LYS A 167 -0.88 15.35 5.13
C LYS A 167 -1.47 13.96 4.94
N ARG A 168 -0.64 13.00 4.53
CA ARG A 168 -1.14 11.67 4.20
C ARG A 168 -0.15 10.58 4.60
N VAL A 169 -0.71 9.41 4.95
CA VAL A 169 0.04 8.20 5.26
C VAL A 169 -0.44 7.09 4.32
N TYR A 170 0.50 6.31 3.80
CA TYR A 170 0.22 5.10 3.04
C TYR A 170 0.54 3.86 3.86
N LEU A 171 -0.28 2.81 3.73
CA LEU A 171 0.16 1.46 4.05
C LEU A 171 1.03 0.96 2.89
N ALA A 172 2.34 0.91 3.12
CA ALA A 172 3.31 0.56 2.10
C ALA A 172 3.44 -0.95 1.90
N ASP A 173 3.44 -1.72 3.01
CA ASP A 173 3.49 -3.18 2.98
C ASP A 173 2.74 -3.79 4.18
N PHE A 174 2.18 -4.96 3.97
CA PHE A 174 1.62 -5.83 5.00
C PHE A 174 1.86 -7.28 4.64
N GLN A 175 2.45 -8.03 5.58
CA GLN A 175 2.63 -9.47 5.44
C GLN A 175 2.21 -10.21 6.71
N THR A 176 1.71 -11.43 6.53
CA THR A 176 1.31 -12.33 7.62
C THR A 176 1.66 -13.77 7.29
N LEU A 177 2.06 -14.55 8.28
CA LEU A 177 2.35 -15.99 8.12
C LEU A 177 1.07 -16.84 8.07
N ASP A 178 0.04 -16.46 8.80
CA ASP A 178 -1.10 -17.33 9.10
C ASP A 178 -2.34 -17.05 8.23
N ASP A 179 -2.23 -16.20 7.22
CA ASP A 179 -3.35 -15.74 6.38
C ASP A 179 -4.56 -15.18 7.17
N ASP A 180 -4.35 -14.83 8.46
CA ASP A 180 -5.35 -14.14 9.26
C ASP A 180 -5.36 -12.64 8.93
N TYR A 181 -6.15 -12.29 7.95
CA TYR A 181 -6.30 -10.91 7.52
C TYR A 181 -7.11 -10.02 8.49
N ASN A 182 -7.66 -10.55 9.60
CA ASN A 182 -8.22 -9.72 10.66
C ASN A 182 -7.13 -8.86 11.32
N ILE A 183 -5.90 -9.38 11.37
CA ILE A 183 -4.72 -8.63 11.84
C ILE A 183 -4.47 -7.39 10.99
N LEU A 184 -4.66 -7.48 9.67
CA LEU A 184 -4.58 -6.31 8.77
C LEU A 184 -5.58 -5.22 9.19
N ALA A 185 -6.83 -5.60 9.49
CA ALA A 185 -7.83 -4.64 9.94
C ALA A 185 -7.43 -3.97 11.27
N GLY A 186 -6.87 -4.74 12.20
CA GLY A 186 -6.32 -4.22 13.44
C GLY A 186 -5.16 -3.23 13.22
N MET A 187 -4.21 -3.57 12.36
CA MET A 187 -3.06 -2.70 12.03
C MET A 187 -3.50 -1.41 11.31
N ILE A 188 -4.48 -1.48 10.39
CA ILE A 188 -5.08 -0.29 9.77
C ILE A 188 -5.72 0.60 10.84
N SER A 189 -6.43 0.00 11.81
CA SER A 189 -7.04 0.75 12.90
C SER A 189 -6.01 1.46 13.78
N CYS A 190 -4.87 0.82 14.08
CA CYS A 190 -3.74 1.46 14.74
C CYS A 190 -3.16 2.62 13.92
N GLY A 191 -2.99 2.43 12.62
CA GLY A 191 -2.54 3.48 11.71
C GLY A 191 -3.47 4.68 11.68
N ILE A 192 -4.79 4.45 11.64
CA ILE A 192 -5.80 5.53 11.68
C ILE A 192 -5.80 6.24 13.03
N GLN A 193 -5.67 5.51 14.14
CA GLN A 193 -5.57 6.12 15.46
C GLN A 193 -4.36 7.06 15.52
N ARG A 194 -3.20 6.62 15.08
CA ARG A 194 -2.00 7.45 15.00
C ARG A 194 -2.16 8.63 14.05
N CYS A 195 -2.86 8.48 12.92
CA CYS A 195 -3.20 9.60 12.05
C CYS A 195 -4.00 10.69 12.77
N ARG A 196 -4.94 10.31 13.67
CA ARG A 196 -5.72 11.27 14.47
C ARG A 196 -4.83 12.04 15.44
N GLU A 197 -3.89 11.35 16.08
CA GLU A 197 -2.95 11.91 17.07
C GLU A 197 -1.94 12.87 16.41
N GLU A 198 -1.42 12.51 15.23
CA GLU A 198 -0.44 13.30 14.49
C GLU A 198 -1.05 14.33 13.52
N ASP A 199 -2.37 14.57 13.58
CA ASP A 199 -3.08 15.52 12.70
C ASP A 199 -2.88 15.22 11.20
N ILE A 200 -2.85 13.94 10.83
CA ILE A 200 -2.81 13.48 9.44
C ILE A 200 -4.22 13.53 8.84
N HIS A 201 -4.33 13.91 7.58
CA HIS A 201 -5.62 14.17 6.95
C HIS A 201 -6.27 12.90 6.38
N MET A 202 -5.47 11.96 5.87
CA MET A 202 -5.94 10.70 5.30
C MET A 202 -4.92 9.57 5.44
N LEU A 203 -5.44 8.34 5.50
CA LEU A 203 -4.67 7.11 5.32
C LEU A 203 -5.09 6.46 4.02
N GLU A 204 -4.14 5.97 3.24
CA GLU A 204 -4.37 5.42 1.90
C GLU A 204 -3.69 4.06 1.72
N ILE A 205 -4.34 3.18 0.95
CA ILE A 205 -3.83 1.86 0.59
C ILE A 205 -3.93 1.69 -0.92
N VAL A 206 -2.84 1.22 -1.54
CA VAL A 206 -2.77 0.89 -2.96
C VAL A 206 -2.26 -0.55 -3.10
N GLY A 207 -2.78 -1.26 -4.07
CA GLY A 207 -2.33 -2.63 -4.35
C GLY A 207 -3.05 -3.70 -3.55
N PHE A 208 -2.27 -4.71 -3.17
CA PHE A 208 -2.68 -5.93 -2.48
C PHE A 208 -3.49 -6.93 -3.32
N ASN A 209 -3.38 -8.20 -2.95
CA ASN A 209 -4.13 -9.30 -3.52
C ASN A 209 -5.62 -9.22 -3.14
N HIS A 210 -6.41 -10.11 -3.75
CA HIS A 210 -7.86 -10.14 -3.56
C HIS A 210 -8.28 -10.32 -2.09
N GLN A 211 -7.61 -11.18 -1.33
CA GLN A 211 -7.98 -11.51 0.05
C GLN A 211 -7.73 -10.33 1.00
N LYS A 212 -6.55 -9.69 0.90
CA LYS A 212 -6.24 -8.46 1.65
C LYS A 212 -7.23 -7.35 1.32
N LYS A 213 -7.57 -7.17 0.03
CA LYS A 213 -8.59 -6.19 -0.40
C LYS A 213 -9.96 -6.46 0.18
N LYS A 214 -10.37 -7.74 0.25
CA LYS A 214 -11.65 -8.11 0.88
C LYS A 214 -11.72 -7.65 2.34
N THR A 215 -10.63 -7.76 3.07
CA THR A 215 -10.53 -7.25 4.45
C THR A 215 -10.57 -5.72 4.50
N VAL A 216 -9.79 -5.04 3.65
CA VAL A 216 -9.80 -3.59 3.54
C VAL A 216 -11.21 -3.05 3.25
N MET A 217 -11.94 -3.71 2.36
CA MET A 217 -13.30 -3.34 1.98
C MET A 217 -14.30 -3.42 3.14
N LYS A 218 -14.12 -4.37 4.09
CA LYS A 218 -14.97 -4.46 5.29
C LYS A 218 -14.83 -3.25 6.22
N LEU A 219 -13.76 -2.47 6.09
CA LEU A 219 -13.54 -1.22 6.83
C LEU A 219 -14.15 0.00 6.13
N SER A 220 -14.99 -0.21 5.11
CA SER A 220 -15.76 0.81 4.39
C SER A 220 -14.93 2.02 3.90
N PRO A 221 -13.78 1.83 3.21
CA PRO A 221 -12.99 2.93 2.70
C PRO A 221 -13.70 3.69 1.59
N HIS A 222 -13.27 4.93 1.36
CA HIS A 222 -13.48 5.60 0.09
C HIS A 222 -12.60 4.96 -0.99
N LYS A 223 -12.98 5.14 -2.25
CA LYS A 223 -12.25 4.61 -3.41
C LYS A 223 -11.97 5.72 -4.40
N ARG A 224 -10.79 5.65 -5.02
CA ARG A 224 -10.50 6.44 -6.20
C ARG A 224 -9.71 5.62 -7.22
N LYS A 225 -9.91 5.88 -8.49
CA LYS A 225 -9.06 5.34 -9.55
C LYS A 225 -7.75 6.13 -9.55
N LEU A 226 -6.62 5.43 -9.69
CA LEU A 226 -5.33 6.05 -9.93
C LEU A 226 -5.17 6.25 -11.43
N ASP A 227 -4.69 7.43 -11.85
CA ASP A 227 -4.58 7.80 -13.26
C ASP A 227 -3.48 7.02 -13.99
N SER A 228 -2.45 6.59 -13.28
CA SER A 228 -1.42 5.71 -13.81
C SER A 228 -0.77 4.95 -12.65
N TRP A 229 -0.57 3.66 -12.82
CA TRP A 229 0.39 2.80 -12.09
C TRP A 229 0.19 1.35 -12.55
N PRO A 230 0.19 1.12 -13.84
CA PRO A 230 0.10 -0.23 -14.33
C PRO A 230 1.41 -0.96 -14.04
N PHE A 231 1.29 -2.14 -13.47
CA PHE A 231 2.37 -3.10 -13.40
C PHE A 231 2.42 -3.91 -14.68
N PHE A 232 3.61 -4.03 -15.25
CA PHE A 232 3.86 -4.89 -16.38
C PHE A 232 4.91 -5.94 -16.04
N TYR A 233 4.79 -7.09 -16.67
CA TYR A 233 5.80 -8.14 -16.61
C TYR A 233 6.13 -8.67 -17.98
N LYS A 234 7.33 -9.18 -18.15
CA LYS A 234 7.77 -9.94 -19.31
C LYS A 234 8.52 -11.17 -18.84
N VAL A 235 8.21 -12.31 -19.44
CA VAL A 235 8.77 -13.62 -19.10
C VAL A 235 9.36 -14.23 -20.35
N ASN A 236 10.54 -14.84 -20.20
CA ASN A 236 11.20 -15.61 -21.25
C ASN A 236 10.94 -17.12 -21.13
N ASN A 237 10.49 -17.60 -19.97
CA ASN A 237 10.19 -19.00 -19.68
C ASN A 237 8.69 -19.27 -19.78
N SER A 238 8.28 -20.23 -20.63
CA SER A 238 6.87 -20.54 -20.89
C SER A 238 6.13 -21.10 -19.66
N LEU A 239 6.78 -21.94 -18.84
CA LEU A 239 6.17 -22.49 -17.62
C LEU A 239 5.93 -21.42 -16.58
N LEU A 240 6.84 -20.45 -16.49
CA LEU A 240 6.66 -19.29 -15.60
C LEU A 240 5.57 -18.37 -16.15
N ALA A 241 5.47 -18.21 -17.48
CA ALA A 241 4.43 -17.40 -18.11
C ALA A 241 3.02 -17.87 -17.74
N GLU A 242 2.78 -19.18 -17.82
CA GLU A 242 1.50 -19.79 -17.46
C GLU A 242 1.15 -19.55 -15.98
N LYS A 243 2.13 -19.75 -15.07
CA LYS A 243 1.93 -19.48 -13.64
C LYS A 243 1.56 -18.03 -13.36
N LEU A 244 2.20 -17.08 -14.05
CA LEU A 244 2.00 -15.65 -13.82
C LEU A 244 0.68 -15.11 -14.41
N GLU A 245 -0.05 -15.88 -15.18
CA GLU A 245 -1.42 -15.56 -15.59
C GLU A 245 -2.43 -15.71 -14.44
N ASN A 246 -2.09 -16.48 -13.40
CA ASN A 246 -2.94 -16.62 -12.22
C ASN A 246 -2.84 -15.34 -11.33
N PRO A 247 -3.96 -14.59 -11.14
CA PRO A 247 -3.95 -13.39 -10.30
C PRO A 247 -3.61 -13.63 -8.83
N ASP A 248 -3.80 -14.84 -8.32
CA ASP A 248 -3.56 -15.18 -6.92
C ASP A 248 -2.07 -15.30 -6.56
N ILE A 249 -1.20 -15.40 -7.56
CA ILE A 249 0.27 -15.39 -7.37
C ILE A 249 0.76 -13.99 -7.02
N TRP A 250 0.04 -12.96 -7.45
CA TRP A 250 0.46 -11.58 -7.30
C TRP A 250 -0.06 -10.97 -6.00
N ASP A 251 0.84 -10.35 -5.25
CA ASP A 251 0.50 -9.56 -4.06
C ASP A 251 1.19 -8.18 -4.13
N PRO A 252 0.90 -7.40 -5.18
CA PRO A 252 1.57 -6.13 -5.42
C PRO A 252 1.16 -5.12 -4.37
N CYS A 253 2.13 -4.39 -3.83
CA CYS A 253 1.90 -3.31 -2.88
C CYS A 253 2.78 -2.10 -3.19
N LEU A 254 2.70 -1.06 -2.39
CA LEU A 254 3.43 0.17 -2.63
C LEU A 254 4.95 -0.03 -2.52
N LEU A 255 5.40 -0.97 -1.67
CA LEU A 255 6.80 -1.35 -1.52
C LEU A 255 7.41 -1.88 -2.82
N ASP A 256 6.63 -2.58 -3.65
CA ASP A 256 7.11 -3.20 -4.88
C ASP A 256 7.39 -2.18 -6.01
N GLY A 257 7.15 -0.89 -5.76
CA GLY A 257 7.42 0.23 -6.66
C GLY A 257 8.35 1.27 -6.03
N ASP A 258 8.72 2.26 -6.83
CA ASP A 258 9.53 3.41 -6.42
C ASP A 258 8.71 4.54 -5.77
N ALA A 259 7.42 4.35 -5.57
CA ALA A 259 6.53 5.34 -4.99
C ALA A 259 6.66 5.52 -3.46
N THR A 260 7.55 4.81 -2.84
CA THR A 260 7.89 4.91 -1.41
C THR A 260 9.17 5.67 -1.14
N PHE A 261 9.84 6.16 -2.18
CA PHE A 261 11.03 7.00 -2.08
C PHE A 261 10.72 8.49 -1.86
#